data_e47f96bb9bb21d4ad65494151831007a
#
_entry.id   e47f96bb9bb21d4ad65494151831007a
#
_cell.length_a   1.000
_cell.length_b   1.000
_cell.length_c   1.000
_cell.angle_alpha   90.00
_cell.angle_beta   90.00
_cell.angle_gamma   90.00
#
_symmetry.space_group_name_H-M   'P 1'
#
loop_
_entity.id
_entity.type
_entity.pdbx_description
1 polymer ?
#
loop_
_entity_poly.entity_id
_entity_poly.type
_entity_poly.pdbx_seq_one_letter_code
_entity_poly.pdbx_strand_id
1 'polypeptide(L)'
;MKMAFDVSRRFLMAGGLATASLAGCATTAAETQGAFPVTATPDPYLLGPKEGVALLSRNENPYGPSKAALKMVEYAANKGAYYTSPEAIQMLAQLIADKHGVAPEQVVLTTGSGEVLSAIAMIYGKTGPIVAPRLFWDTTALYAVNQGVGSIDRVPLAADMSVDLAAIETKVTSDTGIVQLCNPNNPTGMVSDAATLKSAVKRMAAKTTVLVDEAYMELADDPEGNTCIGLIDEGHDVIVTRTFSKIFGMAGLRMGYSISSVETAEKIRGVVMSWSPCTSYAAAIGAYQDEAFIAYSKQKIVEAREMVNMTIDTLGLERLPSQTNFVYFKSGKEANDVQKAMAAKLISVRGQYMDYNEWTRVSMGKIEDVERFCKALPEVVGA
;
A
#
# COMPACT_ATOMS: atom_id res chain seq x y z
N MET A 1 -37.53 29.19 20.41
CA MET A 1 -38.57 29.27 19.35
C MET A 1 -38.71 27.84 18.80
N LYS A 2 -39.75 27.13 19.26
CA LYS A 2 -40.01 25.72 18.90
C LYS A 2 -40.72 25.72 17.56
N MET A 3 -40.11 25.14 16.52
CA MET A 3 -40.84 24.79 15.29
C MET A 3 -41.32 23.34 15.41
N ALA A 4 -42.65 23.20 15.51
CA ALA A 4 -43.31 21.91 15.40
C ALA A 4 -43.52 21.58 13.92
N PHE A 5 -43.11 20.39 13.49
CA PHE A 5 -43.45 19.86 12.17
C PHE A 5 -44.86 19.27 12.24
N ASP A 6 -45.78 19.87 11.47
CA ASP A 6 -47.12 19.40 11.30
C ASP A 6 -47.16 18.30 10.22
N VAL A 7 -47.45 17.07 10.65
CA VAL A 7 -47.62 15.92 9.73
C VAL A 7 -49.07 15.91 9.27
N SER A 8 -49.29 16.29 8.03
CA SER A 8 -50.55 16.35 7.34
C SER A 8 -51.37 15.04 7.41
N ARG A 9 -52.52 15.10 8.05
CA ARG A 9 -53.58 14.08 8.12
C ARG A 9 -54.28 13.91 6.77
N ARG A 10 -53.72 13.26 5.79
CA ARG A 10 -54.41 12.94 4.53
C ARG A 10 -54.15 11.51 4.03
N PHE A 11 -54.24 10.52 4.94
CA PHE A 11 -54.27 9.10 4.51
C PHE A 11 -55.12 8.26 5.49
N LEU A 12 -56.37 8.69 5.74
CA LEU A 12 -57.32 7.89 6.49
C LEU A 12 -58.68 8.19 5.91
N MET A 13 -59.06 7.50 4.87
CA MET A 13 -60.45 7.18 4.48
C MET A 13 -60.42 6.29 3.22
N ALA A 14 -60.41 4.98 3.40
CA ALA A 14 -61.14 4.04 2.57
C ALA A 14 -61.36 2.79 3.40
N GLY A 15 -62.50 2.76 4.07
CA GLY A 15 -62.93 1.60 4.82
C GLY A 15 -63.47 0.50 3.97
N GLY A 16 -63.27 -0.72 4.39
CA GLY A 16 -63.90 -1.92 3.92
C GLY A 16 -63.86 -2.95 5.02
N LEU A 17 -64.95 -3.04 5.81
CA LEU A 17 -65.16 -4.14 6.75
C LEU A 17 -65.27 -5.45 6.02
N ALA A 18 -64.38 -6.39 6.31
CA ALA A 18 -64.64 -7.80 6.11
C ALA A 18 -64.16 -8.54 7.39
N THR A 19 -65.13 -8.97 8.16
CA THR A 19 -64.96 -9.91 9.26
C THR A 19 -64.69 -11.29 8.67
N ALA A 20 -63.52 -11.86 8.97
CA ALA A 20 -63.27 -13.29 8.78
C ALA A 20 -62.45 -13.84 9.94
N SER A 21 -63.03 -14.87 10.51
CA SER A 21 -62.68 -15.67 11.68
C SER A 21 -61.21 -15.99 11.87
N LEU A 22 -60.75 -15.82 13.12
CA LEU A 22 -59.55 -16.40 13.71
C LEU A 22 -59.65 -17.93 13.70
N ALA A 23 -58.80 -18.59 12.89
CA ALA A 23 -58.40 -19.96 13.13
C ALA A 23 -56.88 -19.98 12.95
N GLY A 24 -56.20 -20.36 14.04
CA GLY A 24 -54.76 -20.32 14.13
C GLY A 24 -54.02 -21.24 13.14
N CYS A 25 -52.94 -20.73 12.64
CA CYS A 25 -51.73 -21.48 12.26
C CYS A 25 -50.55 -20.51 12.39
N ALA A 26 -49.80 -20.70 13.46
CA ALA A 26 -48.47 -20.13 13.54
C ALA A 26 -47.57 -20.87 12.55
N THR A 27 -47.58 -20.44 11.31
CA THR A 27 -46.51 -20.74 10.39
C THR A 27 -45.51 -19.61 10.46
N THR A 28 -44.37 -19.87 11.01
CA THR A 28 -43.16 -19.06 10.82
C THR A 28 -42.94 -18.90 9.34
N ALA A 29 -43.42 -17.82 8.75
CA ALA A 29 -42.98 -17.37 7.46
C ALA A 29 -41.50 -16.94 7.63
N ALA A 30 -40.58 -17.87 7.42
CA ALA A 30 -39.27 -17.50 6.94
C ALA A 30 -39.57 -16.75 5.63
N GLU A 31 -39.45 -15.42 5.65
CA GLU A 31 -39.33 -14.64 4.44
C GLU A 31 -38.14 -15.21 3.67
N THR A 32 -38.38 -16.11 2.76
CA THR A 32 -37.47 -16.40 1.66
C THR A 32 -37.41 -15.09 0.88
N GLN A 33 -36.44 -14.21 1.19
CA GLN A 33 -36.01 -13.22 0.24
C GLN A 33 -35.82 -13.98 -1.06
N GLY A 34 -36.66 -13.73 -2.04
CA GLY A 34 -36.58 -14.35 -3.35
C GLY A 34 -35.16 -14.13 -3.83
N ALA A 35 -34.41 -15.20 -3.98
CA ALA A 35 -33.05 -15.12 -4.47
C ALA A 35 -33.13 -14.47 -5.86
N PHE A 36 -32.65 -13.22 -5.97
CA PHE A 36 -32.44 -12.62 -7.27
C PHE A 36 -31.51 -13.56 -8.05
N PRO A 37 -31.90 -13.98 -9.26
CA PRO A 37 -31.06 -14.88 -10.03
C PRO A 37 -29.70 -14.22 -10.24
N VAL A 38 -28.62 -14.86 -9.79
CA VAL A 38 -27.26 -14.44 -10.13
C VAL A 38 -27.11 -14.68 -11.63
N THR A 39 -27.31 -13.63 -12.42
CA THR A 39 -27.31 -13.72 -13.88
C THR A 39 -25.91 -13.71 -14.49
N ALA A 40 -24.89 -13.42 -13.70
CA ALA A 40 -23.50 -13.40 -14.14
C ALA A 40 -22.69 -14.46 -13.40
N THR A 41 -22.14 -15.42 -14.12
CA THR A 41 -21.03 -16.25 -13.62
C THR A 41 -19.79 -15.36 -13.66
N PRO A 42 -19.10 -15.11 -12.53
CA PRO A 42 -17.90 -14.32 -12.54
C PRO A 42 -16.85 -14.93 -13.47
N ASP A 43 -16.29 -14.13 -14.38
CA ASP A 43 -15.09 -14.52 -15.10
C ASP A 43 -13.97 -14.72 -14.06
N PRO A 44 -13.36 -15.91 -13.95
CA PRO A 44 -12.31 -16.18 -12.96
C PRO A 44 -11.08 -15.28 -13.15
N TYR A 45 -10.92 -14.66 -14.32
CA TYR A 45 -9.80 -13.77 -14.66
C TYR A 45 -10.19 -12.28 -14.66
N LEU A 46 -11.39 -11.94 -14.21
CA LEU A 46 -11.81 -10.54 -14.08
C LEU A 46 -10.92 -9.78 -13.07
N LEU A 47 -10.51 -10.47 -12.00
CA LEU A 47 -9.61 -9.94 -10.98
C LEU A 47 -8.37 -10.85 -10.88
N GLY A 48 -7.19 -10.24 -10.75
CA GLY A 48 -5.92 -10.96 -10.69
C GLY A 48 -5.27 -11.20 -12.07
N PRO A 49 -4.24 -12.06 -12.15
CA PRO A 49 -3.58 -12.36 -13.41
C PRO A 49 -4.46 -13.23 -14.32
N LYS A 50 -4.33 -13.04 -15.63
CA LYS A 50 -4.92 -13.95 -16.62
C LYS A 50 -4.28 -15.33 -16.50
N GLU A 51 -4.98 -16.36 -17.01
CA GLU A 51 -4.48 -17.72 -17.03
C GLU A 51 -3.08 -17.80 -17.65
N GLY A 52 -2.19 -18.52 -17.00
CA GLY A 52 -0.81 -18.74 -17.44
C GLY A 52 0.11 -17.51 -17.35
N VAL A 53 -0.37 -16.35 -16.89
CA VAL A 53 0.47 -15.15 -16.74
C VAL A 53 1.16 -15.12 -15.37
N ALA A 54 2.49 -15.12 -15.37
CA ALA A 54 3.31 -14.80 -14.21
C ALA A 54 3.34 -13.28 -14.01
N LEU A 55 2.60 -12.77 -13.03
CA LEU A 55 2.49 -11.33 -12.75
C LEU A 55 3.60 -10.87 -11.80
N LEU A 56 4.76 -10.50 -12.35
CA LEU A 56 5.97 -10.13 -11.59
C LEU A 56 6.36 -8.65 -11.78
N SER A 57 5.36 -7.74 -11.91
CA SER A 57 5.61 -6.33 -12.28
C SER A 57 5.13 -5.29 -11.25
N ARG A 58 4.30 -5.67 -10.26
CA ARG A 58 3.59 -4.70 -9.40
C ARG A 58 3.92 -4.79 -7.91
N ASN A 59 4.91 -5.62 -7.53
CA ASN A 59 5.28 -5.82 -6.13
C ASN A 59 4.09 -6.30 -5.28
N GLU A 60 3.25 -7.14 -5.85
CA GLU A 60 2.14 -7.80 -5.15
C GLU A 60 2.67 -9.02 -4.38
N ASN A 61 1.92 -9.47 -3.38
CA ASN A 61 2.19 -10.71 -2.66
C ASN A 61 1.06 -11.71 -2.97
N PRO A 62 1.31 -12.70 -3.84
CA PRO A 62 0.27 -13.64 -4.30
C PRO A 62 -0.09 -14.71 -3.27
N TYR A 63 0.56 -14.74 -2.11
CA TYR A 63 0.25 -15.67 -1.03
C TYR A 63 -0.89 -15.19 -0.14
N GLY A 64 -1.22 -13.89 -0.17
CA GLY A 64 -2.31 -13.29 0.59
C GLY A 64 -3.56 -13.02 -0.25
N PRO A 65 -4.65 -12.54 0.39
CA PRO A 65 -4.76 -12.27 1.83
C PRO A 65 -4.76 -13.52 2.69
N SER A 66 -4.41 -13.38 3.99
CA SER A 66 -4.43 -14.49 4.94
C SER A 66 -5.83 -15.08 5.14
N LYS A 67 -5.91 -16.31 5.65
CA LYS A 67 -7.20 -16.94 5.97
C LYS A 67 -7.99 -16.14 7.01
N ALA A 68 -7.29 -15.55 7.99
CA ALA A 68 -7.90 -14.68 8.99
C ALA A 68 -8.51 -13.42 8.33
N ALA A 69 -7.78 -12.77 7.43
CA ALA A 69 -8.28 -11.64 6.67
C ALA A 69 -9.50 -12.00 5.82
N LEU A 70 -9.45 -13.12 5.08
CA LEU A 70 -10.56 -13.57 4.22
C LEU A 70 -11.83 -13.88 5.02
N LYS A 71 -11.69 -14.51 6.20
CA LYS A 71 -12.82 -14.76 7.11
C LYS A 71 -13.49 -13.46 7.56
N MET A 72 -12.70 -12.44 7.84
CA MET A 72 -13.21 -11.12 8.22
C MET A 72 -13.86 -10.40 7.04
N VAL A 73 -13.32 -10.56 5.81
CA VAL A 73 -13.96 -10.04 4.58
C VAL A 73 -15.33 -10.67 4.38
N GLU A 74 -15.46 -11.99 4.50
CA GLU A 74 -16.74 -12.70 4.36
C GLU A 74 -17.77 -12.18 5.37
N TYR A 75 -17.38 -12.02 6.64
CA TYR A 75 -18.23 -11.41 7.66
C TYR A 75 -18.68 -9.99 7.27
N ALA A 76 -17.72 -9.14 6.85
CA ALA A 76 -18.01 -7.75 6.54
C ALA A 76 -18.79 -7.56 5.24
N ALA A 77 -18.63 -8.45 4.25
CA ALA A 77 -19.36 -8.40 2.98
C ALA A 77 -20.88 -8.42 3.22
N ASN A 78 -21.35 -9.20 4.20
CA ASN A 78 -22.76 -9.26 4.60
C ASN A 78 -23.26 -7.98 5.33
N LYS A 79 -22.35 -7.04 5.61
CA LYS A 79 -22.65 -5.74 6.23
C LYS A 79 -22.45 -4.58 5.25
N GLY A 80 -22.21 -4.87 3.98
CA GLY A 80 -21.88 -3.86 2.95
C GLY A 80 -22.97 -2.82 2.68
N ALA A 81 -24.19 -3.01 3.23
CA ALA A 81 -25.25 -1.99 3.19
C ALA A 81 -24.99 -0.81 4.15
N TYR A 82 -24.01 -0.93 5.06
CA TYR A 82 -23.74 0.06 6.10
C TYR A 82 -22.33 0.63 5.94
N TYR A 83 -22.15 1.90 6.27
CA TYR A 83 -20.82 2.48 6.42
C TYR A 83 -20.06 1.81 7.57
N THR A 84 -18.74 1.79 7.47
CA THR A 84 -17.86 1.25 8.52
C THR A 84 -18.12 2.00 9.83
N SER A 85 -18.33 1.26 10.93
CA SER A 85 -18.56 1.86 12.24
C SER A 85 -17.31 2.54 12.80
N PRO A 86 -17.44 3.61 13.59
CA PRO A 86 -16.32 4.24 14.28
C PRO A 86 -15.52 3.27 15.14
N GLU A 87 -16.17 2.29 15.77
CA GLU A 87 -15.52 1.29 16.62
C GLU A 87 -14.57 0.38 15.83
N ALA A 88 -14.93 -0.01 14.61
CA ALA A 88 -14.05 -0.81 13.74
C ALA A 88 -12.82 0.00 13.30
N ILE A 89 -13.01 1.30 13.03
CA ILE A 89 -11.93 2.22 12.67
C ILE A 89 -10.98 2.38 13.87
N GLN A 90 -11.53 2.63 15.06
CA GLN A 90 -10.77 2.78 16.30
C GLN A 90 -10.01 1.48 16.65
N MET A 91 -10.65 0.32 16.49
CA MET A 91 -10.02 -0.98 16.75
C MET A 91 -8.76 -1.16 15.89
N LEU A 92 -8.82 -0.88 14.59
CA LEU A 92 -7.64 -0.99 13.73
C LEU A 92 -6.57 0.03 14.10
N ALA A 93 -6.96 1.28 14.38
CA ALA A 93 -6.02 2.31 14.81
C ALA A 93 -5.32 1.91 16.13
N GLN A 94 -6.06 1.34 17.09
CA GLN A 94 -5.51 0.86 18.36
C GLN A 94 -4.52 -0.30 18.14
N LEU A 95 -4.87 -1.30 17.32
CA LEU A 95 -3.97 -2.42 16.99
C LEU A 95 -2.63 -1.94 16.37
N ILE A 96 -2.70 -0.93 15.50
CA ILE A 96 -1.50 -0.32 14.91
C ILE A 96 -0.72 0.46 15.98
N ALA A 97 -1.41 1.25 16.79
CA ALA A 97 -0.80 2.02 17.86
C ALA A 97 -0.09 1.13 18.88
N ASP A 98 -0.73 0.07 19.33
CA ASP A 98 -0.16 -0.91 20.28
C ASP A 98 1.11 -1.56 19.71
N LYS A 99 1.10 -1.93 18.43
CA LYS A 99 2.27 -2.56 17.79
C LYS A 99 3.47 -1.63 17.69
N HIS A 100 3.23 -0.33 17.50
CA HIS A 100 4.29 0.66 17.29
C HIS A 100 4.60 1.49 18.54
N GLY A 101 3.89 1.29 19.65
CA GLY A 101 4.09 2.03 20.88
C GLY A 101 3.67 3.50 20.80
N VAL A 102 2.73 3.85 19.93
CA VAL A 102 2.23 5.22 19.71
C VAL A 102 0.78 5.36 20.17
N ALA A 103 0.25 6.60 20.23
CA ALA A 103 -1.16 6.82 20.53
C ALA A 103 -2.04 6.61 19.27
N PRO A 104 -3.26 6.07 19.40
CA PRO A 104 -4.15 5.85 18.25
C PRO A 104 -4.51 7.15 17.50
N GLU A 105 -4.47 8.30 18.16
CA GLU A 105 -4.65 9.62 17.55
C GLU A 105 -3.53 9.99 16.57
N GLN A 106 -2.37 9.39 16.70
CA GLN A 106 -1.23 9.54 15.78
C GLN A 106 -1.40 8.74 14.48
N VAL A 107 -2.34 7.78 14.45
CA VAL A 107 -2.58 6.88 13.31
C VAL A 107 -3.67 7.43 12.41
N VAL A 108 -3.40 7.57 11.11
CA VAL A 108 -4.40 7.93 10.09
C VAL A 108 -4.58 6.76 9.13
N LEU A 109 -5.76 6.16 9.13
CA LEU A 109 -6.13 5.05 8.26
C LEU A 109 -6.62 5.57 6.91
N THR A 110 -6.23 4.92 5.80
CA THR A 110 -6.55 5.38 4.44
C THR A 110 -6.78 4.22 3.47
N THR A 111 -7.36 4.53 2.32
CA THR A 111 -7.62 3.59 1.22
C THR A 111 -6.32 3.26 0.47
N GLY A 112 -5.45 2.49 1.15
CA GLY A 112 -4.06 2.24 0.77
C GLY A 112 -3.16 3.44 1.09
N SER A 113 -1.84 3.20 1.20
CA SER A 113 -0.88 4.28 1.44
C SER A 113 -0.85 5.35 0.34
N GLY A 114 -1.32 5.00 -0.88
CA GLY A 114 -1.40 5.98 -1.97
C GLY A 114 -2.31 7.17 -1.67
N GLU A 115 -3.39 6.99 -0.90
CA GLU A 115 -4.26 8.10 -0.50
C GLU A 115 -3.54 9.04 0.47
N VAL A 116 -2.95 8.51 1.54
CA VAL A 116 -2.24 9.36 2.51
C VAL A 116 -1.03 10.04 1.90
N LEU A 117 -0.27 9.35 1.03
CA LEU A 117 0.86 9.94 0.33
C LEU A 117 0.42 11.08 -0.60
N SER A 118 -0.72 10.93 -1.30
CA SER A 118 -1.29 12.01 -2.12
C SER A 118 -1.75 13.19 -1.25
N ALA A 119 -2.40 12.91 -0.13
CA ALA A 119 -2.84 13.95 0.82
C ALA A 119 -1.65 14.75 1.35
N ILE A 120 -0.59 14.07 1.79
CA ILE A 120 0.65 14.69 2.26
C ILE A 120 1.27 15.57 1.17
N ALA A 121 1.40 15.04 -0.06
CA ALA A 121 1.95 15.81 -1.18
C ALA A 121 1.13 17.07 -1.49
N MET A 122 -0.21 16.99 -1.38
CA MET A 122 -1.12 18.13 -1.57
C MET A 122 -1.04 19.16 -0.43
N ILE A 123 -0.83 18.72 0.81
CA ILE A 123 -0.70 19.62 1.97
C ILE A 123 0.62 20.40 1.84
N TYR A 124 1.72 19.67 1.77
CA TYR A 124 3.06 20.23 1.89
C TYR A 124 3.59 20.82 0.57
N GLY A 125 3.13 20.33 -0.57
CA GLY A 125 3.46 20.92 -1.87
C GLY A 125 2.96 22.36 -2.03
N LYS A 126 1.99 22.81 -1.22
CA LYS A 126 1.54 24.21 -1.17
C LYS A 126 2.55 25.14 -0.49
N THR A 127 3.40 24.60 0.36
CA THR A 127 4.36 25.39 1.15
C THR A 127 5.73 25.48 0.50
N GLY A 128 6.04 24.58 -0.46
CA GLY A 128 7.32 24.56 -1.16
C GLY A 128 7.52 23.30 -1.98
N PRO A 129 8.71 23.10 -2.57
CA PRO A 129 9.04 21.90 -3.34
C PRO A 129 9.11 20.66 -2.46
N ILE A 130 8.80 19.52 -3.07
CA ILE A 130 9.03 18.19 -2.51
C ILE A 130 10.48 17.80 -2.85
N VAL A 131 11.37 17.76 -1.88
CA VAL A 131 12.75 17.30 -2.08
C VAL A 131 12.80 15.77 -1.92
N ALA A 132 13.29 15.07 -2.93
CA ALA A 132 13.27 13.61 -2.95
C ALA A 132 14.47 13.04 -3.75
N PRO A 133 14.83 11.75 -3.57
CA PRO A 133 15.79 11.09 -4.45
C PRO A 133 15.32 11.14 -5.90
N ARG A 134 16.26 11.15 -6.86
CA ARG A 134 15.90 11.13 -8.28
C ARG A 134 15.00 9.93 -8.62
N LEU A 135 15.29 8.77 -8.08
CA LEU A 135 14.57 7.53 -8.33
C LEU A 135 13.91 7.03 -7.04
N PHE A 136 12.61 7.20 -6.97
CA PHE A 136 11.73 6.73 -5.89
C PHE A 136 10.33 6.49 -6.45
N TRP A 137 9.42 5.98 -5.63
CA TRP A 137 8.02 5.85 -6.05
C TRP A 137 7.32 7.21 -5.96
N ASP A 138 7.26 7.91 -7.08
CA ASP A 138 6.89 9.32 -7.18
C ASP A 138 5.43 9.58 -7.61
N THR A 139 4.66 8.53 -7.86
CA THR A 139 3.31 8.65 -8.44
C THR A 139 2.42 9.64 -7.69
N THR A 140 2.50 9.67 -6.35
CA THR A 140 1.69 10.57 -5.51
C THR A 140 2.23 11.99 -5.46
N ALA A 141 3.54 12.17 -5.49
CA ALA A 141 4.15 13.49 -5.63
C ALA A 141 3.83 14.09 -7.01
N LEU A 142 3.93 13.29 -8.08
CA LEU A 142 3.52 13.71 -9.43
C LEU A 142 2.02 14.05 -9.51
N TYR A 143 1.17 13.35 -8.74
CA TYR A 143 -0.25 13.71 -8.67
C TYR A 143 -0.43 15.15 -8.18
N ALA A 144 0.25 15.57 -7.11
CA ALA A 144 0.17 16.94 -6.60
C ALA A 144 0.69 17.94 -7.64
N VAL A 145 1.83 17.67 -8.28
CA VAL A 145 2.39 18.51 -9.34
C VAL A 145 1.44 18.65 -10.53
N ASN A 146 0.81 17.55 -10.96
CA ASN A 146 -0.18 17.57 -12.04
C ASN A 146 -1.46 18.34 -11.69
N GLN A 147 -1.74 18.52 -10.39
CA GLN A 147 -2.80 19.42 -9.90
C GLN A 147 -2.33 20.88 -9.75
N GLY A 148 -1.12 21.21 -10.18
CA GLY A 148 -0.53 22.54 -10.03
C GLY A 148 -0.07 22.86 -8.60
N VAL A 149 0.15 21.82 -7.77
CA VAL A 149 0.56 21.98 -6.37
C VAL A 149 2.02 21.56 -6.22
N GLY A 150 2.89 22.54 -5.99
CA GLY A 150 4.32 22.34 -5.75
C GLY A 150 5.12 21.85 -6.97
N SER A 151 6.31 21.41 -6.69
CA SER A 151 7.26 20.82 -7.64
C SER A 151 8.03 19.70 -6.95
N ILE A 152 8.79 18.90 -7.72
CA ILE A 152 9.69 17.89 -7.18
C ILE A 152 11.12 18.27 -7.49
N ASP A 153 11.89 18.55 -6.44
CA ASP A 153 13.33 18.75 -6.51
C ASP A 153 14.03 17.40 -6.33
N ARG A 154 14.50 16.83 -7.45
CA ARG A 154 15.11 15.50 -7.49
C ARG A 154 16.61 15.59 -7.25
N VAL A 155 17.08 14.88 -6.23
CA VAL A 155 18.49 14.74 -5.89
C VAL A 155 19.06 13.47 -6.52
N PRO A 156 20.16 13.51 -7.28
CA PRO A 156 20.78 12.32 -7.84
C PRO A 156 21.04 11.25 -6.78
N LEU A 157 20.98 9.98 -7.17
CA LEU A 157 21.44 8.88 -6.35
C LEU A 157 22.98 8.88 -6.26
N ALA A 158 23.52 8.23 -5.24
CA ALA A 158 24.94 7.94 -5.16
C ALA A 158 25.40 7.00 -6.31
N ALA A 159 26.70 6.86 -6.52
CA ALA A 159 27.25 6.07 -7.62
C ALA A 159 26.85 4.58 -7.56
N ASP A 160 26.59 4.05 -6.37
CA ASP A 160 26.11 2.69 -6.12
C ASP A 160 24.56 2.56 -6.18
N MET A 161 23.87 3.59 -6.66
CA MET A 161 22.42 3.67 -6.72
C MET A 161 21.71 3.75 -5.36
N SER A 162 22.42 3.95 -4.27
CA SER A 162 21.83 4.23 -2.97
C SER A 162 21.27 5.65 -2.90
N VAL A 163 20.37 5.89 -1.94
CA VAL A 163 19.85 7.24 -1.67
C VAL A 163 20.96 8.08 -1.03
N ASP A 164 21.38 9.16 -1.68
CA ASP A 164 22.38 10.10 -1.15
C ASP A 164 21.71 11.05 -0.14
N LEU A 165 21.65 10.61 1.11
CA LEU A 165 21.07 11.36 2.22
C LEU A 165 21.79 12.69 2.46
N ALA A 166 23.11 12.74 2.28
CA ALA A 166 23.91 13.95 2.49
C ALA A 166 23.60 15.02 1.40
N ALA A 167 23.47 14.59 0.14
CA ALA A 167 23.08 15.48 -0.94
C ALA A 167 21.64 15.99 -0.75
N ILE A 168 20.71 15.12 -0.29
CA ILE A 168 19.32 15.52 0.03
C ILE A 168 19.34 16.57 1.14
N GLU A 169 20.06 16.33 2.24
CA GLU A 169 20.16 17.26 3.38
C GLU A 169 20.69 18.64 2.94
N THR A 170 21.67 18.67 2.03
CA THR A 170 22.23 19.91 1.48
C THR A 170 21.19 20.68 0.67
N LYS A 171 20.25 19.99 0.00
CA LYS A 171 19.18 20.58 -0.81
C LYS A 171 18.05 21.15 0.05
N VAL A 172 17.87 20.69 1.28
CA VAL A 172 16.78 21.09 2.18
C VAL A 172 17.04 22.48 2.77
N THR A 173 16.10 23.39 2.56
CA THR A 173 16.09 24.77 3.07
C THR A 173 14.79 25.03 3.86
N SER A 174 14.64 26.24 4.41
CA SER A 174 13.39 26.70 5.03
C SER A 174 12.22 26.81 4.04
N ASP A 175 12.51 26.88 2.75
CA ASP A 175 11.49 26.99 1.69
C ASP A 175 11.07 25.61 1.16
N THR A 176 11.70 24.53 1.64
CA THR A 176 11.32 23.15 1.32
C THR A 176 9.96 22.82 1.91
N GLY A 177 9.01 22.39 1.10
CA GLY A 177 7.69 21.99 1.57
C GLY A 177 7.74 20.71 2.39
N ILE A 178 8.44 19.69 1.87
CA ILE A 178 8.62 18.39 2.53
C ILE A 178 9.80 17.64 1.92
N VAL A 179 10.48 16.82 2.71
CA VAL A 179 11.37 15.78 2.19
C VAL A 179 10.60 14.48 2.08
N GLN A 180 10.64 13.81 0.92
CA GLN A 180 10.04 12.49 0.73
C GLN A 180 11.11 11.44 0.47
N LEU A 181 11.25 10.48 1.39
CA LEU A 181 12.11 9.32 1.30
C LEU A 181 11.25 8.05 1.17
N CYS A 182 11.82 6.99 0.61
CA CYS A 182 11.25 5.64 0.60
C CYS A 182 12.32 4.68 1.13
N ASN A 183 12.04 3.98 2.23
CA ASN A 183 12.99 3.06 2.84
C ASN A 183 12.28 1.82 3.41
N PRO A 184 12.51 0.63 2.82
CA PRO A 184 13.32 0.30 1.63
C PRO A 184 12.86 1.02 0.36
N ASN A 185 13.81 1.44 -0.50
CA ASN A 185 13.50 2.27 -1.67
C ASN A 185 12.88 1.46 -2.82
N ASN A 186 11.91 2.02 -3.49
CA ASN A 186 11.36 1.49 -4.73
C ASN A 186 11.70 2.44 -5.89
N PRO A 187 12.44 2.02 -6.95
CA PRO A 187 12.58 0.63 -7.41
C PRO A 187 13.90 -0.08 -7.02
N THR A 188 14.83 0.54 -6.31
CA THR A 188 16.16 -0.05 -6.08
C THR A 188 16.14 -1.25 -5.13
N GLY A 189 15.18 -1.33 -4.21
CA GLY A 189 15.08 -2.37 -3.18
C GLY A 189 16.03 -2.17 -2.00
N MET A 190 16.90 -1.18 -2.07
CA MET A 190 17.95 -0.93 -1.09
C MET A 190 17.37 -0.32 0.20
N VAL A 191 18.01 -0.66 1.31
CA VAL A 191 17.77 -0.07 2.63
C VAL A 191 18.93 0.82 2.98
N SER A 192 18.66 2.03 3.41
CA SER A 192 19.69 2.93 3.95
C SER A 192 20.18 2.40 5.32
N ASP A 193 21.44 2.63 5.64
CA ASP A 193 21.94 2.35 6.98
C ASP A 193 21.10 3.07 8.04
N ALA A 194 20.61 2.33 9.03
CA ALA A 194 19.63 2.81 9.99
C ALA A 194 20.09 4.02 10.79
N ALA A 195 21.35 4.02 11.25
CA ALA A 195 21.89 5.11 12.03
C ALA A 195 22.08 6.37 11.19
N THR A 196 22.59 6.20 9.97
CA THR A 196 22.77 7.27 8.99
C THR A 196 21.44 7.88 8.59
N LEU A 197 20.43 7.04 8.27
CA LEU A 197 19.08 7.48 7.91
C LEU A 197 18.45 8.30 9.05
N LYS A 198 18.38 7.72 10.25
CA LYS A 198 17.76 8.39 11.40
C LYS A 198 18.46 9.71 11.74
N SER A 199 19.79 9.74 11.69
CA SER A 199 20.57 10.96 11.91
C SER A 199 20.27 12.04 10.86
N ALA A 200 20.21 11.68 9.57
CA ALA A 200 19.86 12.61 8.49
C ALA A 200 18.42 13.11 8.62
N VAL A 201 17.47 12.20 8.92
CA VAL A 201 16.05 12.55 9.13
C VAL A 201 15.90 13.55 10.27
N LYS A 202 16.58 13.36 11.42
CA LYS A 202 16.56 14.32 12.54
C LYS A 202 17.03 15.71 12.12
N ARG A 203 18.14 15.80 11.35
CA ARG A 203 18.66 17.09 10.90
C ARG A 203 17.74 17.77 9.88
N MET A 204 17.13 17.01 8.99
CA MET A 204 16.16 17.53 8.01
C MET A 204 14.85 17.94 8.70
N ALA A 205 14.37 17.16 9.66
CA ALA A 205 13.16 17.42 10.43
C ALA A 205 13.25 18.71 11.29
N ALA A 206 14.46 19.19 11.58
CA ALA A 206 14.67 20.50 12.21
C ALA A 206 14.39 21.68 11.24
N LYS A 207 14.26 21.44 9.93
CA LYS A 207 14.06 22.49 8.91
C LYS A 207 12.68 22.39 8.24
N THR A 208 12.18 21.18 8.02
CA THR A 208 10.91 20.89 7.34
C THR A 208 10.42 19.49 7.71
N THR A 209 9.15 19.19 7.45
CA THR A 209 8.59 17.85 7.65
C THR A 209 9.33 16.81 6.80
N VAL A 210 9.59 15.63 7.35
CA VAL A 210 10.20 14.50 6.63
C VAL A 210 9.21 13.34 6.56
N LEU A 211 8.84 12.95 5.34
CA LEU A 211 8.05 11.76 5.06
C LEU A 211 8.98 10.59 4.74
N VAL A 212 8.81 9.48 5.45
CA VAL A 212 9.47 8.21 5.15
C VAL A 212 8.41 7.18 4.78
N ASP A 213 8.36 6.79 3.49
CA ASP A 213 7.48 5.72 3.02
C ASP A 213 8.12 4.36 3.31
N GLU A 214 7.59 3.66 4.29
CA GLU A 214 8.05 2.36 4.78
C GLU A 214 7.18 1.20 4.27
N ALA A 215 6.69 1.29 3.02
CA ALA A 215 5.78 0.30 2.44
C ALA A 215 6.33 -1.13 2.38
N TYR A 216 7.65 -1.31 2.50
CA TYR A 216 8.32 -2.61 2.44
C TYR A 216 9.04 -2.99 3.73
N MET A 217 8.85 -2.22 4.80
CA MET A 217 9.64 -2.35 6.03
C MET A 217 9.55 -3.73 6.67
N GLU A 218 8.38 -4.38 6.66
CA GLU A 218 8.22 -5.73 7.23
C GLU A 218 9.08 -6.78 6.51
N LEU A 219 9.53 -6.49 5.28
CA LEU A 219 10.41 -7.37 4.48
C LEU A 219 11.89 -7.14 4.76
N ALA A 220 12.25 -6.01 5.35
CA ALA A 220 13.63 -5.73 5.73
C ALA A 220 14.17 -6.77 6.71
N ASP A 221 15.50 -6.92 6.75
CA ASP A 221 16.16 -7.88 7.64
C ASP A 221 15.98 -7.48 9.11
N ASP A 222 16.05 -6.18 9.39
CA ASP A 222 15.81 -5.59 10.72
C ASP A 222 14.73 -4.49 10.61
N PRO A 223 13.42 -4.84 10.61
CA PRO A 223 12.35 -3.85 10.51
C PRO A 223 12.31 -2.84 11.67
N GLU A 224 12.57 -3.31 12.88
CA GLU A 224 12.51 -2.48 14.09
C GLU A 224 13.70 -1.52 14.18
N GLY A 225 14.89 -1.98 13.80
CA GLY A 225 16.08 -1.13 13.76
C GLY A 225 16.02 -0.07 12.68
N ASN A 226 15.35 -0.36 11.56
CA ASN A 226 15.30 0.53 10.38
C ASN A 226 14.13 1.52 10.37
N THR A 227 13.06 1.28 11.14
CA THR A 227 11.90 2.20 11.14
C THR A 227 12.24 3.57 11.72
N CYS A 228 11.63 4.61 11.16
CA CYS A 228 11.72 5.99 11.64
C CYS A 228 10.59 6.38 12.61
N ILE A 229 9.68 5.45 12.98
CA ILE A 229 8.53 5.75 13.86
C ILE A 229 9.00 6.33 15.21
N GLY A 230 10.02 5.77 15.82
CA GLY A 230 10.54 6.26 17.10
C GLY A 230 10.99 7.73 17.11
N LEU A 231 11.30 8.31 15.94
CA LEU A 231 11.68 9.72 15.85
C LEU A 231 10.49 10.66 16.11
N ILE A 232 9.26 10.17 15.93
CA ILE A 232 8.03 10.92 16.21
C ILE A 232 7.90 11.13 17.73
N ASP A 233 8.16 10.09 18.53
CA ASP A 233 8.11 10.16 19.99
C ASP A 233 9.26 11.02 20.57
N GLU A 234 10.37 11.11 19.84
CA GLU A 234 11.47 12.04 20.15
C GLU A 234 11.12 13.50 19.83
N GLY A 235 9.93 13.78 19.28
CA GLY A 235 9.45 15.13 18.96
C GLY A 235 9.92 15.69 17.62
N HIS A 236 10.44 14.85 16.72
CA HIS A 236 10.80 15.28 15.36
C HIS A 236 9.59 15.34 14.43
N ASP A 237 9.58 16.30 13.51
CA ASP A 237 8.50 16.44 12.50
C ASP A 237 8.66 15.41 11.39
N VAL A 238 8.25 14.18 11.70
CA VAL A 238 8.37 12.99 10.84
C VAL A 238 6.98 12.41 10.61
N ILE A 239 6.73 11.98 9.38
CA ILE A 239 5.59 11.18 8.99
C ILE A 239 6.11 9.85 8.46
N VAL A 240 5.62 8.74 9.00
CA VAL A 240 5.90 7.41 8.45
C VAL A 240 4.63 6.86 7.80
N THR A 241 4.73 6.32 6.58
CA THR A 241 3.61 5.65 5.91
C THR A 241 3.86 4.16 5.77
N ARG A 242 2.80 3.35 5.95
CA ARG A 242 2.80 1.90 5.81
C ARG A 242 1.59 1.42 5.02
N THR A 243 1.65 0.19 4.52
CA THR A 243 0.59 -0.37 3.66
C THR A 243 0.34 -1.84 3.93
N PHE A 244 -0.92 -2.24 3.79
CA PHE A 244 -1.30 -3.66 3.77
C PHE A 244 -1.13 -4.32 2.38
N SER A 245 -0.71 -3.55 1.37
CA SER A 245 -0.61 -4.04 -0.01
C SER A 245 0.53 -5.03 -0.25
N LYS A 246 1.57 -5.05 0.61
CA LYS A 246 2.81 -5.81 0.37
C LYS A 246 2.83 -7.10 1.16
N ILE A 247 3.45 -7.13 2.34
CA ILE A 247 3.59 -8.36 3.13
C ILE A 247 2.25 -9.04 3.45
N PHE A 248 1.20 -8.27 3.67
CA PHE A 248 -0.13 -8.79 4.01
C PHE A 248 -0.91 -9.32 2.78
N GLY A 249 -0.43 -9.10 1.54
CA GLY A 249 -1.08 -9.56 0.32
C GLY A 249 -2.46 -8.93 0.05
N MET A 250 -2.67 -7.69 0.49
CA MET A 250 -3.97 -7.01 0.43
C MET A 250 -4.00 -5.85 -0.58
N ALA A 251 -3.21 -5.91 -1.66
CA ALA A 251 -3.11 -4.83 -2.63
C ALA A 251 -4.49 -4.43 -3.23
N GLY A 252 -5.35 -5.39 -3.51
CA GLY A 252 -6.71 -5.19 -4.02
C GLY A 252 -7.72 -4.73 -2.96
N LEU A 253 -7.46 -4.97 -1.68
CA LEU A 253 -8.35 -4.60 -0.58
C LEU A 253 -8.14 -3.17 -0.05
N ARG A 254 -7.13 -2.47 -0.54
CA ARG A 254 -6.90 -1.03 -0.32
C ARG A 254 -6.93 -0.59 1.15
N MET A 255 -5.91 -0.93 1.91
CA MET A 255 -5.70 -0.42 3.27
C MET A 255 -4.25 0.04 3.44
N GLY A 256 -4.07 1.19 4.10
CA GLY A 256 -2.79 1.75 4.48
C GLY A 256 -2.95 2.75 5.61
N TYR A 257 -1.85 3.27 6.10
CA TYR A 257 -1.88 4.23 7.21
C TYR A 257 -0.63 5.11 7.24
N SER A 258 -0.73 6.22 7.96
CA SER A 258 0.43 7.00 8.41
C SER A 258 0.47 7.09 9.93
N ILE A 259 1.67 7.31 10.45
CA ILE A 259 1.95 7.64 11.85
C ILE A 259 2.72 8.96 11.87
N SER A 260 2.28 9.90 12.70
CA SER A 260 2.91 11.21 12.86
C SER A 260 2.55 11.81 14.22
N SER A 261 2.97 13.04 14.51
CA SER A 261 2.43 13.79 15.66
C SER A 261 0.91 13.91 15.55
N VAL A 262 0.21 14.05 16.68
CA VAL A 262 -1.24 14.21 16.69
C VAL A 262 -1.69 15.40 15.84
N GLU A 263 -0.97 16.53 15.93
CA GLU A 263 -1.25 17.74 15.12
C GLU A 263 -1.14 17.45 13.62
N THR A 264 -0.08 16.77 13.19
CA THR A 264 0.11 16.40 11.78
C THR A 264 -0.92 15.37 11.33
N ALA A 265 -1.27 14.40 12.18
CA ALA A 265 -2.33 13.43 11.89
C ALA A 265 -3.69 14.11 11.70
N GLU A 266 -4.02 15.13 12.49
CA GLU A 266 -5.26 15.93 12.31
C GLU A 266 -5.26 16.70 10.98
N LYS A 267 -4.14 17.31 10.60
CA LYS A 267 -3.99 17.98 9.29
C LYS A 267 -4.25 16.98 8.14
N ILE A 268 -3.67 15.78 8.23
CA ILE A 268 -3.86 14.75 7.22
C ILE A 268 -5.32 14.27 7.16
N ARG A 269 -5.96 14.00 8.33
CA ARG A 269 -7.38 13.62 8.40
C ARG A 269 -8.28 14.67 7.77
N GLY A 270 -7.95 15.95 7.90
CA GLY A 270 -8.72 17.05 7.33
C GLY A 270 -8.76 17.09 5.79
N VAL A 271 -7.89 16.35 5.11
CA VAL A 271 -7.83 16.29 3.63
C VAL A 271 -8.03 14.89 3.06
N VAL A 272 -8.06 13.85 3.89
CA VAL A 272 -8.41 12.50 3.48
C VAL A 272 -9.93 12.42 3.36
N MET A 273 -10.43 12.21 2.14
CA MET A 273 -11.87 12.25 1.83
C MET A 273 -12.50 10.87 1.72
N SER A 274 -11.73 9.85 1.33
CA SER A 274 -12.31 8.55 1.08
C SER A 274 -12.47 7.74 2.38
N TRP A 275 -13.57 7.00 2.44
CA TRP A 275 -13.80 6.02 3.48
C TRP A 275 -13.54 4.65 2.90
N SER A 276 -12.57 3.93 3.45
CA SER A 276 -12.29 2.58 3.00
C SER A 276 -13.52 1.68 3.18
N PRO A 277 -13.75 0.73 2.27
CA PRO A 277 -14.83 -0.24 2.42
C PRO A 277 -14.76 -1.00 3.76
N CYS A 278 -15.91 -1.37 4.31
CA CYS A 278 -15.97 -2.16 5.56
C CYS A 278 -15.19 -3.48 5.45
N THR A 279 -15.14 -4.08 4.27
CA THR A 279 -14.35 -5.27 3.98
C THR A 279 -12.84 -5.04 4.10
N SER A 280 -12.37 -3.84 3.77
CA SER A 280 -10.95 -3.45 3.90
C SER A 280 -10.52 -3.33 5.35
N TYR A 281 -11.34 -2.67 6.18
CA TYR A 281 -11.10 -2.58 7.63
C TYR A 281 -11.11 -3.97 8.29
N ALA A 282 -12.13 -4.76 7.97
CA ALA A 282 -12.27 -6.11 8.51
C ALA A 282 -11.07 -7.00 8.11
N ALA A 283 -10.66 -6.96 6.85
CA ALA A 283 -9.48 -7.69 6.38
C ALA A 283 -8.22 -7.26 7.12
N ALA A 284 -8.03 -5.93 7.29
CA ALA A 284 -6.86 -5.39 7.97
C ALA A 284 -6.80 -5.81 9.45
N ILE A 285 -7.93 -5.77 10.17
CA ILE A 285 -8.02 -6.26 11.56
C ILE A 285 -7.62 -7.73 11.63
N GLY A 286 -8.11 -8.58 10.72
CA GLY A 286 -7.76 -10.00 10.68
C GLY A 286 -6.31 -10.27 10.28
N ALA A 287 -5.78 -9.50 9.32
CA ALA A 287 -4.42 -9.69 8.82
C ALA A 287 -3.35 -9.19 9.79
N TYR A 288 -3.61 -8.09 10.51
CA TYR A 288 -2.59 -7.40 11.31
C TYR A 288 -2.11 -8.22 12.51
N GLN A 289 -2.95 -9.14 12.98
CA GLN A 289 -2.66 -10.05 14.09
C GLN A 289 -2.18 -11.44 13.63
N ASP A 290 -2.14 -11.70 12.32
CA ASP A 290 -1.75 -13.01 11.77
C ASP A 290 -0.23 -13.07 11.54
N GLU A 291 0.53 -13.11 12.64
CA GLU A 291 1.99 -13.18 12.60
C GLU A 291 2.51 -14.42 11.87
N ALA A 292 1.79 -15.54 11.97
CA ALA A 292 2.15 -16.77 11.27
C ALA A 292 2.10 -16.58 9.75
N PHE A 293 1.08 -15.88 9.24
CA PHE A 293 1.00 -15.55 7.82
C PHE A 293 2.08 -14.57 7.39
N ILE A 294 2.37 -13.55 8.20
CA ILE A 294 3.44 -12.58 7.92
C ILE A 294 4.79 -13.29 7.80
N ALA A 295 5.11 -14.18 8.75
CA ALA A 295 6.34 -14.98 8.74
C ALA A 295 6.41 -15.89 7.49
N TYR A 296 5.32 -16.60 7.18
CA TYR A 296 5.21 -17.43 5.99
C TYR A 296 5.40 -16.63 4.71
N SER A 297 4.73 -15.49 4.57
CA SER A 297 4.86 -14.60 3.42
C SER A 297 6.30 -14.10 3.24
N LYS A 298 6.93 -13.64 4.34
CA LYS A 298 8.32 -13.19 4.31
C LYS A 298 9.24 -14.32 3.84
N GLN A 299 9.10 -15.52 4.39
CA GLN A 299 9.89 -16.68 4.00
C GLN A 299 9.78 -16.96 2.50
N LYS A 300 8.55 -17.00 1.95
CA LYS A 300 8.31 -17.26 0.53
C LYS A 300 8.86 -16.16 -0.39
N ILE A 301 8.75 -14.92 0.03
CA ILE A 301 9.32 -13.79 -0.71
C ILE A 301 10.84 -13.84 -0.72
N VAL A 302 11.47 -14.16 0.41
CA VAL A 302 12.92 -14.30 0.50
C VAL A 302 13.40 -15.47 -0.36
N GLU A 303 12.75 -16.65 -0.27
CA GLU A 303 13.04 -17.81 -1.12
C GLU A 303 13.02 -17.45 -2.61
N ALA A 304 11.96 -16.80 -3.06
CA ALA A 304 11.82 -16.34 -4.45
C ALA A 304 12.90 -15.32 -4.84
N ARG A 305 13.24 -14.39 -3.94
CA ARG A 305 14.27 -13.37 -4.17
C ARG A 305 15.65 -14.00 -4.33
N GLU A 306 15.99 -14.99 -3.51
CA GLU A 306 17.28 -15.70 -3.62
C GLU A 306 17.39 -16.49 -4.93
N MET A 307 16.31 -17.08 -5.43
CA MET A 307 16.29 -17.73 -6.75
C MET A 307 16.61 -16.72 -7.86
N VAL A 308 15.99 -15.54 -7.82
CA VAL A 308 16.25 -14.45 -8.78
C VAL A 308 17.69 -13.96 -8.65
N ASN A 309 18.18 -13.71 -7.44
CA ASN A 309 19.55 -13.28 -7.18
C ASN A 309 20.57 -14.27 -7.76
N MET A 310 20.42 -15.57 -7.45
CA MET A 310 21.31 -16.61 -7.97
C MET A 310 21.30 -16.67 -9.50
N THR A 311 20.14 -16.51 -10.13
CA THR A 311 20.04 -16.51 -11.59
C THR A 311 20.78 -15.32 -12.21
N ILE A 312 20.58 -14.12 -11.67
CA ILE A 312 21.22 -12.89 -12.13
C ILE A 312 22.75 -12.99 -11.95
N ASP A 313 23.21 -13.45 -10.76
CA ASP A 313 24.62 -13.61 -10.44
C ASP A 313 25.30 -14.66 -11.35
N THR A 314 24.62 -15.79 -11.64
CA THR A 314 25.12 -16.83 -12.55
C THR A 314 25.31 -16.30 -13.99
N LEU A 315 24.47 -15.34 -14.40
CA LEU A 315 24.58 -14.68 -15.71
C LEU A 315 25.60 -13.54 -15.71
N GLY A 316 26.26 -13.26 -14.59
CA GLY A 316 27.22 -12.15 -14.46
C GLY A 316 26.60 -10.76 -14.61
N LEU A 317 25.28 -10.63 -14.38
CA LEU A 317 24.56 -9.36 -14.46
C LEU A 317 24.66 -8.60 -13.16
N GLU A 318 24.66 -7.28 -13.24
CA GLU A 318 24.66 -6.38 -12.08
C GLU A 318 23.27 -6.29 -11.47
N ARG A 319 23.15 -6.47 -10.15
CA ARG A 319 21.93 -6.25 -9.38
C ARG A 319 22.18 -5.43 -8.14
N LEU A 320 21.13 -4.74 -7.65
CA LEU A 320 21.19 -4.03 -6.38
C LEU A 320 20.80 -4.98 -5.22
N PRO A 321 21.38 -4.78 -4.03
CA PRO A 321 20.99 -5.53 -2.84
C PRO A 321 19.56 -5.11 -2.44
N SER A 322 18.64 -6.08 -2.47
CA SER A 322 17.23 -5.80 -2.16
C SER A 322 16.80 -6.46 -0.85
N GLN A 323 16.08 -5.71 -0.04
CA GLN A 323 15.35 -6.21 1.14
C GLN A 323 13.82 -6.07 0.95
N THR A 324 13.34 -6.14 -0.29
CA THR A 324 11.92 -6.01 -0.66
C THR A 324 11.40 -7.26 -1.35
N ASN A 325 10.17 -7.21 -1.85
CA ASN A 325 9.60 -8.25 -2.71
C ASN A 325 9.88 -8.01 -4.20
N PHE A 326 11.01 -7.43 -4.54
CA PHE A 326 11.46 -7.24 -5.93
C PHE A 326 12.99 -7.11 -5.99
N VAL A 327 13.56 -7.33 -7.16
CA VAL A 327 14.98 -7.11 -7.48
C VAL A 327 15.05 -6.14 -8.64
N TYR A 328 15.96 -5.16 -8.55
CA TYR A 328 16.31 -4.21 -9.60
C TYR A 328 17.69 -4.55 -10.13
N PHE A 329 17.78 -4.81 -11.42
CA PHE A 329 19.02 -5.33 -12.01
C PHE A 329 19.24 -4.75 -13.41
N LYS A 330 20.51 -4.70 -13.81
CA LYS A 330 20.96 -4.22 -15.11
C LYS A 330 21.05 -5.40 -16.07
N SER A 331 20.14 -5.44 -17.04
CA SER A 331 19.99 -6.58 -17.95
C SER A 331 20.97 -6.58 -19.13
N GLY A 332 21.73 -5.49 -19.34
CA GLY A 332 22.56 -5.30 -20.52
C GLY A 332 21.77 -5.02 -21.80
N LYS A 333 20.44 -4.87 -21.70
CA LYS A 333 19.53 -4.53 -22.79
C LYS A 333 18.57 -3.43 -22.36
N GLU A 334 17.94 -2.78 -23.32
CA GLU A 334 16.87 -1.82 -23.06
C GLU A 334 15.75 -2.49 -22.23
N ALA A 335 15.44 -1.94 -21.06
CA ALA A 335 14.48 -2.51 -20.10
C ALA A 335 13.10 -2.75 -20.71
N ASN A 336 12.67 -1.87 -21.63
CA ASN A 336 11.38 -2.03 -22.32
C ASN A 336 11.41 -3.20 -23.31
N ASP A 337 12.56 -3.55 -23.87
CA ASP A 337 12.69 -4.71 -24.75
C ASP A 337 12.75 -6.01 -23.93
N VAL A 338 13.42 -6.00 -22.78
CA VAL A 338 13.33 -7.09 -21.79
C VAL A 338 11.88 -7.32 -21.36
N GLN A 339 11.15 -6.24 -21.06
CA GLN A 339 9.73 -6.32 -20.69
C GLN A 339 8.90 -6.97 -21.81
N LYS A 340 9.08 -6.56 -23.06
CA LYS A 340 8.36 -7.14 -24.21
C LYS A 340 8.72 -8.62 -24.43
N ALA A 341 10.00 -8.97 -24.36
CA ALA A 341 10.47 -10.34 -24.54
C ALA A 341 9.92 -11.27 -23.44
N MET A 342 9.90 -10.81 -22.18
CA MET A 342 9.29 -11.54 -21.07
C MET A 342 7.78 -11.67 -21.26
N ALA A 343 7.09 -10.61 -21.69
CA ALA A 343 5.65 -10.63 -21.95
C ALA A 343 5.27 -11.63 -23.03
N ALA A 344 6.10 -11.82 -24.07
CA ALA A 344 5.90 -12.85 -25.09
C ALA A 344 5.94 -14.28 -24.51
N LYS A 345 6.56 -14.46 -23.33
CA LYS A 345 6.59 -15.73 -22.58
C LYS A 345 5.56 -15.77 -21.46
N LEU A 346 4.57 -14.87 -21.49
CA LEU A 346 3.55 -14.70 -20.44
C LEU A 346 4.13 -14.37 -19.05
N ILE A 347 5.25 -13.65 -19.02
CA ILE A 347 5.88 -13.18 -17.78
C ILE A 347 5.87 -11.66 -17.78
N SER A 348 5.12 -11.06 -16.85
CA SER A 348 5.01 -9.61 -16.72
C SER A 348 6.09 -9.10 -15.76
N VAL A 349 7.06 -8.33 -16.26
CA VAL A 349 8.06 -7.60 -15.44
C VAL A 349 7.91 -6.10 -15.64
N ARG A 350 8.57 -5.30 -14.82
CA ARG A 350 8.57 -3.85 -14.98
C ARG A 350 9.70 -3.42 -15.92
N GLY A 351 9.34 -2.61 -16.91
CA GLY A 351 10.31 -1.97 -17.81
C GLY A 351 10.97 -0.75 -17.17
N GLN A 352 11.43 0.14 -18.02
CA GLN A 352 12.21 1.33 -17.70
C GLN A 352 11.57 2.24 -16.64
N TYR A 353 12.41 2.78 -15.76
CA TYR A 353 12.12 3.88 -14.87
C TYR A 353 12.93 5.13 -15.31
N MET A 354 12.24 6.21 -15.61
CA MET A 354 12.86 7.48 -16.06
C MET A 354 13.88 7.23 -17.19
N ASP A 355 15.12 7.64 -17.00
CA ASP A 355 16.25 7.48 -17.91
C ASP A 355 17.18 6.27 -17.57
N TYR A 356 16.75 5.42 -16.65
CA TYR A 356 17.45 4.18 -16.30
C TYR A 356 17.05 3.04 -17.25
N ASN A 357 17.44 3.18 -18.53
CA ASN A 357 16.95 2.37 -19.64
C ASN A 357 17.49 0.93 -19.67
N GLU A 358 18.61 0.63 -19.01
CA GLU A 358 19.17 -0.73 -18.92
C GLU A 358 18.73 -1.49 -17.65
N TRP A 359 17.95 -0.84 -16.76
CA TRP A 359 17.55 -1.39 -15.48
C TRP A 359 16.11 -1.89 -15.51
N THR A 360 15.94 -3.16 -15.18
CA THR A 360 14.63 -3.85 -15.12
C THR A 360 14.34 -4.24 -13.69
N ARG A 361 13.05 -4.15 -13.29
CA ARG A 361 12.60 -4.65 -11.99
C ARG A 361 11.71 -5.87 -12.15
N VAL A 362 12.05 -6.95 -11.44
CA VAL A 362 11.22 -8.14 -11.30
C VAL A 362 10.69 -8.24 -9.87
N SER A 363 9.38 -8.45 -9.72
CA SER A 363 8.73 -8.66 -8.41
C SER A 363 8.69 -10.14 -8.08
N MET A 364 8.68 -10.45 -6.78
CA MET A 364 8.53 -11.83 -6.31
C MET A 364 7.07 -12.26 -6.38
N GLY A 365 6.83 -13.32 -7.12
CA GLY A 365 5.54 -13.99 -7.28
C GLY A 365 5.49 -15.29 -6.50
N LYS A 366 4.61 -16.20 -6.92
CA LYS A 366 4.68 -17.60 -6.48
C LYS A 366 5.98 -18.21 -6.97
N ILE A 367 6.47 -19.22 -6.23
CA ILE A 367 7.75 -19.89 -6.58
C ILE A 367 7.75 -20.36 -8.03
N GLU A 368 6.69 -21.03 -8.48
CA GLU A 368 6.54 -21.53 -9.85
C GLU A 368 6.58 -20.42 -10.92
N ASP A 369 6.08 -19.22 -10.61
CA ASP A 369 6.16 -18.07 -11.53
C ASP A 369 7.58 -17.50 -11.59
N VAL A 370 8.27 -17.45 -10.45
CA VAL A 370 9.66 -17.01 -10.36
C VAL A 370 10.61 -18.00 -11.05
N GLU A 371 10.37 -19.31 -10.92
CA GLU A 371 11.09 -20.35 -11.68
C GLU A 371 10.99 -20.12 -13.19
N ARG A 372 9.79 -19.78 -13.69
CA ARG A 372 9.58 -19.45 -15.10
C ARG A 372 10.40 -18.25 -15.54
N PHE A 373 10.44 -17.21 -14.70
CA PHE A 373 11.29 -16.04 -14.95
C PHE A 373 12.76 -16.41 -15.00
N CYS A 374 13.26 -17.12 -13.99
CA CYS A 374 14.68 -17.56 -13.92
C CYS A 374 15.08 -18.41 -15.13
N LYS A 375 14.18 -19.30 -15.59
CA LYS A 375 14.40 -20.13 -16.78
C LYS A 375 14.39 -19.32 -18.08
N ALA A 376 13.58 -18.27 -18.15
CA ALA A 376 13.44 -17.44 -19.34
C ALA A 376 14.54 -16.38 -19.47
N LEU A 377 15.10 -15.91 -18.34
CA LEU A 377 16.03 -14.77 -18.32
C LEU A 377 17.27 -14.97 -19.20
N PRO A 378 17.98 -16.12 -19.20
CA PRO A 378 19.17 -16.32 -20.04
C PRO A 378 18.88 -16.07 -21.53
N GLU A 379 17.81 -16.65 -22.06
CA GLU A 379 17.42 -16.45 -23.46
C GLU A 379 17.07 -14.99 -23.76
N VAL A 380 16.37 -14.32 -22.83
CA VAL A 380 15.93 -12.92 -23.03
C VAL A 380 17.12 -11.96 -23.03
N VAL A 381 18.13 -12.19 -22.20
CA VAL A 381 19.33 -11.34 -22.18
C VAL A 381 20.38 -11.76 -23.23
N GLY A 382 20.24 -12.95 -23.83
CA GLY A 382 21.11 -13.44 -24.87
C GLY A 382 22.39 -14.06 -24.31
N ALA A 383 22.31 -14.71 -23.17
CA ALA A 383 23.39 -15.43 -22.48
C ALA A 383 23.33 -16.94 -22.77
#